data_373d17eb2d3a94012029253b22e96895
#
_entry.id   373d17eb2d3a94012029253b22e96895
#
_cell.length_a   1.000
_cell.length_b   1.000
_cell.length_c   1.000
_cell.angle_alpha   90.00
_cell.angle_beta   90.00
_cell.angle_gamma   90.00
#
_symmetry.space_group_name_H-M   'P 1'
#
loop_
_entity.id
_entity.type
_entity.pdbx_description
1 polymer ?
#
loop_
_entity_poly.entity_id
_entity_poly.type
_entity_poly.pdbx_seq_one_letter_code
_entity_poly.pdbx_strand_id
1 'polypeptide(L)'
;MISRFFGTPRLVVRTSVAMFAVVTIVLAAILLLIGIRGSQYVRETVTDKLTAGQRMLSALEQRQSRELQAQVEVLAESPTLKAAIDTYQSELAVSNASSRAELILTIERELAKLAERIQPDVLAVSDPEGNVVATAGRYRDDWPRFMRPPTAKDRESIVSLPSGLFRRVSAPLALGDAEIGSLSVATAMGREYAQRVSALSGAGTLVTSEDRVVATTLPTEAAGEITPAVVRSLPGRPTITLGGAEYAVREVMQSGTAAVYTLDSIDGALQPALTVALKTMIWVALAAFGIAGLVSVWTARSLARPIDTLSRSLTEMTQSGKFETTLRASGSSLEVDALTHTFNSMMLSVSAAEAETQRAYVGAIRALALALDARDPYTAGHSERVAAISVAIGKDMQVPPEQLDVLRLGALLHDIGKIGISDNVLRKPTGLTSEEFELIKEHPGLGARILRTVPFLTEHLPIVELHHERPDGRGYPYGLTSSETPLLARIVHVADAFDAMTSARAYRPALDSGDAIRELWRCAGTQFDAEVVQSLVSALAVAGPGTLPALPALDQVTFTAPRRLSLAGSRG
;
A
#
# COMPACT_ATOMS: atom_id res chain seq x y z
N MET A 1 16.31 2.84 -22.83
CA MET A 1 16.92 3.68 -21.77
C MET A 1 16.07 3.74 -20.47
N ILE A 2 14.89 3.10 -20.43
CA ILE A 2 13.95 3.11 -19.28
C ILE A 2 14.14 1.92 -18.34
N SER A 3 14.89 0.87 -18.72
CA SER A 3 15.05 -0.37 -17.92
C SER A 3 16.15 -0.31 -16.84
N ARG A 4 16.92 0.76 -16.72
CA ARG A 4 18.01 0.90 -15.72
C ARG A 4 17.62 1.63 -14.43
N PHE A 5 16.40 2.13 -14.30
CA PHE A 5 15.92 2.85 -13.09
C PHE A 5 15.16 1.97 -12.08
N PHE A 6 14.82 0.75 -12.44
CA PHE A 6 14.17 -0.20 -11.52
C PHE A 6 15.14 -1.32 -11.17
N GLY A 7 16.14 -1.01 -10.37
CA GLY A 7 16.70 -2.00 -9.45
C GLY A 7 15.53 -2.65 -8.69
N THR A 8 15.63 -3.94 -8.32
CA THR A 8 14.56 -4.71 -7.66
C THR A 8 13.76 -3.80 -6.74
N PRO A 9 12.46 -3.59 -6.98
CA PRO A 9 11.73 -2.58 -6.25
C PRO A 9 11.82 -2.90 -4.76
N ARG A 10 12.31 -1.94 -3.98
CA ARG A 10 12.43 -2.07 -2.52
C ARG A 10 11.10 -2.59 -1.96
N LEU A 11 11.15 -3.41 -0.95
CA LEU A 11 9.98 -4.03 -0.31
C LEU A 11 8.82 -3.03 -0.11
N VAL A 12 9.13 -1.82 0.33
CA VAL A 12 8.18 -0.71 0.51
C VAL A 12 7.41 -0.37 -0.76
N VAL A 13 8.09 -0.28 -1.90
CA VAL A 13 7.44 0.06 -3.18
C VAL A 13 6.48 -1.05 -3.60
N ARG A 14 6.88 -2.31 -3.44
CA ARG A 14 6.02 -3.47 -3.77
C ARG A 14 4.78 -3.53 -2.89
N THR A 15 4.93 -3.36 -1.57
CA THR A 15 3.80 -3.38 -0.63
C THR A 15 2.88 -2.19 -0.84
N SER A 16 3.41 -0.99 -1.08
CA SER A 16 2.62 0.20 -1.38
C SER A 16 1.81 0.03 -2.68
N VAL A 17 2.45 -0.41 -3.76
CA VAL A 17 1.77 -0.65 -5.05
C VAL A 17 0.67 -1.71 -4.90
N ALA A 18 0.94 -2.81 -4.18
CA ALA A 18 -0.07 -3.84 -3.93
C ALA A 18 -1.26 -3.29 -3.14
N MET A 19 -1.02 -2.49 -2.10
CA MET A 19 -2.08 -1.89 -1.27
C MET A 19 -2.92 -0.90 -2.08
N PHE A 20 -2.30 -0.02 -2.87
CA PHE A 20 -3.02 0.90 -3.75
C PHE A 20 -3.82 0.15 -4.83
N ALA A 21 -3.28 -0.92 -5.40
CA ALA A 21 -3.98 -1.76 -6.36
C ALA A 21 -5.22 -2.42 -5.73
N VAL A 22 -5.11 -2.98 -4.53
CA VAL A 22 -6.25 -3.56 -3.81
C VAL A 22 -7.33 -2.52 -3.54
N VAL A 23 -6.96 -1.33 -3.03
CA VAL A 23 -7.90 -0.22 -2.79
C VAL A 23 -8.61 0.16 -4.08
N THR A 24 -7.88 0.29 -5.19
CA THR A 24 -8.45 0.63 -6.50
C THR A 24 -9.44 -0.43 -6.99
N ILE A 25 -9.09 -1.72 -6.88
CA ILE A 25 -9.96 -2.84 -7.30
C ILE A 25 -11.24 -2.85 -6.46
N VAL A 26 -11.13 -2.68 -5.14
CA VAL A 26 -12.29 -2.67 -4.23
C VAL A 26 -13.21 -1.49 -4.56
N LEU A 27 -12.66 -0.29 -4.75
CA LEU A 27 -13.44 0.89 -5.14
C LEU A 27 -14.13 0.71 -6.49
N ALA A 28 -13.45 0.15 -7.48
CA ALA A 28 -14.03 -0.16 -8.79
C ALA A 28 -15.16 -1.18 -8.69
N ALA A 29 -14.99 -2.23 -7.88
CA ALA A 29 -16.03 -3.24 -7.63
C ALA A 29 -17.26 -2.65 -6.94
N ILE A 30 -17.07 -1.77 -5.94
CA ILE A 30 -18.15 -1.06 -5.26
C ILE A 30 -18.90 -0.16 -6.25
N LEU A 31 -18.18 0.60 -7.08
CA LEU A 31 -18.78 1.49 -8.07
C LEU A 31 -19.62 0.71 -9.11
N LEU A 32 -19.12 -0.42 -9.56
CA LEU A 32 -19.84 -1.32 -10.45
C LEU A 32 -21.13 -1.85 -9.78
N LEU A 33 -21.03 -2.26 -8.52
CA LEU A 33 -22.17 -2.77 -7.74
C LEU A 33 -23.24 -1.69 -7.53
N ILE A 34 -22.81 -0.46 -7.19
CA ILE A 34 -23.72 0.69 -7.04
C ILE A 34 -24.39 1.01 -8.37
N GLY A 35 -23.67 0.96 -9.49
CA GLY A 35 -24.24 1.19 -10.83
C GLY A 35 -25.34 0.18 -11.16
N ILE A 36 -25.08 -1.11 -10.95
CA ILE A 36 -26.04 -2.18 -11.24
C ILE A 36 -27.25 -2.15 -10.28
N ARG A 37 -26.99 -2.13 -8.98
CA ARG A 37 -28.04 -2.15 -7.95
C ARG A 37 -28.82 -0.84 -7.90
N GLY A 38 -28.12 0.28 -8.09
CA GLY A 38 -28.75 1.60 -8.11
C GLY A 38 -29.75 1.76 -9.24
N SER A 39 -29.42 1.30 -10.45
CA SER A 39 -30.35 1.35 -11.59
C SER A 39 -31.60 0.49 -11.37
N GLN A 40 -31.44 -0.70 -10.81
CA GLN A 40 -32.58 -1.57 -10.45
C GLN A 40 -33.47 -0.92 -9.39
N TYR A 41 -32.89 -0.41 -8.32
CA TYR A 41 -33.62 0.26 -7.24
C TYR A 41 -34.40 1.48 -7.70
N VAL A 42 -33.79 2.33 -8.56
CA VAL A 42 -34.48 3.50 -9.12
C VAL A 42 -35.63 3.07 -10.01
N ARG A 43 -35.45 2.04 -10.85
CA ARG A 43 -36.49 1.50 -11.72
C ARG A 43 -37.68 0.96 -10.90
N GLU A 44 -37.43 0.20 -9.85
CA GLU A 44 -38.46 -0.29 -8.94
C GLU A 44 -39.18 0.87 -8.24
N THR A 45 -38.43 1.83 -7.68
CA THR A 45 -38.98 2.99 -6.99
C THR A 45 -39.89 3.84 -7.88
N VAL A 46 -39.48 4.13 -9.12
CA VAL A 46 -40.29 4.87 -10.11
C VAL A 46 -41.55 4.09 -10.46
N THR A 47 -41.43 2.79 -10.67
CA THR A 47 -42.55 1.91 -10.98
C THR A 47 -43.56 1.83 -9.84
N ASP A 48 -43.09 1.71 -8.60
CA ASP A 48 -43.96 1.67 -7.41
C ASP A 48 -44.64 3.00 -7.17
N LYS A 49 -43.93 4.13 -7.33
CA LYS A 49 -44.50 5.46 -7.26
C LYS A 49 -45.63 5.64 -8.29
N LEU A 50 -45.40 5.26 -9.57
CA LEU A 50 -46.44 5.32 -10.60
C LEU A 50 -47.62 4.42 -10.29
N THR A 51 -47.39 3.22 -9.76
CA THR A 51 -48.44 2.28 -9.40
C THR A 51 -49.30 2.80 -8.22
N ALA A 52 -48.67 3.42 -7.23
CA ALA A 52 -49.37 4.07 -6.14
C ALA A 52 -50.15 5.31 -6.64
N GLY A 53 -49.53 6.12 -7.50
CA GLY A 53 -50.19 7.23 -8.19
C GLY A 53 -51.40 6.80 -9.02
N GLN A 54 -51.29 5.73 -9.78
CA GLN A 54 -52.37 5.16 -10.56
C GLN A 54 -53.59 4.79 -9.68
N ARG A 55 -53.36 4.07 -8.57
CA ARG A 55 -54.44 3.69 -7.63
C ARG A 55 -55.12 4.93 -7.05
N MET A 56 -54.34 5.92 -6.61
CA MET A 56 -54.87 7.14 -6.06
C MET A 56 -55.69 7.94 -7.09
N LEU A 57 -55.13 8.13 -8.29
CA LEU A 57 -55.82 8.82 -9.39
C LEU A 57 -57.11 8.11 -9.79
N SER A 58 -57.07 6.80 -9.98
CA SER A 58 -58.26 6.01 -10.36
C SER A 58 -59.38 6.11 -9.29
N ALA A 59 -59.02 6.07 -8.00
CA ALA A 59 -59.96 6.27 -6.93
C ALA A 59 -60.57 7.69 -6.91
N LEU A 60 -59.73 8.69 -7.16
CA LEU A 60 -60.14 10.10 -7.22
C LEU A 60 -61.05 10.38 -8.41
N GLU A 61 -60.69 9.83 -9.59
CA GLU A 61 -61.49 9.92 -10.81
C GLU A 61 -62.87 9.26 -10.60
N GLN A 62 -62.91 8.06 -9.99
CA GLN A 62 -64.18 7.41 -9.67
C GLN A 62 -65.06 8.18 -8.69
N ARG A 63 -64.43 8.87 -7.74
CA ARG A 63 -65.15 9.73 -6.79
C ARG A 63 -65.70 10.97 -7.52
N GLN A 64 -64.87 11.65 -8.30
CA GLN A 64 -65.30 12.82 -9.08
C GLN A 64 -66.43 12.45 -10.09
N SER A 65 -66.30 11.30 -10.74
CA SER A 65 -67.36 10.81 -11.63
C SER A 65 -68.69 10.61 -10.89
N ARG A 66 -68.65 9.95 -9.73
CA ARG A 66 -69.87 9.77 -8.89
C ARG A 66 -70.47 11.09 -8.41
N GLU A 67 -69.59 12.02 -7.98
CA GLU A 67 -70.02 13.38 -7.54
C GLU A 67 -70.68 14.11 -8.69
N LEU A 68 -70.06 14.11 -9.89
CA LEU A 68 -70.61 14.72 -11.09
C LEU A 68 -71.91 14.08 -11.50
N GLN A 69 -72.01 12.74 -11.44
CA GLN A 69 -73.22 12.02 -11.75
C GLN A 69 -74.39 12.40 -10.80
N ALA A 70 -74.15 12.47 -9.51
CA ALA A 70 -75.12 12.91 -8.52
C ALA A 70 -75.58 14.37 -8.78
N GLN A 71 -74.61 15.24 -9.14
CA GLN A 71 -74.92 16.63 -9.50
C GLN A 71 -75.81 16.72 -10.75
N VAL A 72 -75.52 15.95 -11.80
CA VAL A 72 -76.27 15.91 -13.03
C VAL A 72 -77.69 15.37 -12.78
N GLU A 73 -77.84 14.33 -11.95
CA GLU A 73 -79.12 13.80 -11.52
C GLU A 73 -79.98 14.85 -10.82
N VAL A 74 -79.37 15.58 -9.87
CA VAL A 74 -80.06 16.70 -9.17
C VAL A 74 -80.47 17.81 -10.13
N LEU A 75 -79.62 18.16 -11.13
CA LEU A 75 -79.93 19.17 -12.13
C LEU A 75 -81.05 18.68 -13.06
N ALA A 76 -81.07 17.41 -13.41
CA ALA A 76 -82.12 16.79 -14.24
C ALA A 76 -83.49 16.80 -13.55
N GLU A 77 -83.55 16.94 -12.22
CA GLU A 77 -84.78 17.10 -11.48
C GLU A 77 -85.34 18.55 -11.53
N SER A 78 -84.69 19.48 -12.24
CA SER A 78 -85.16 20.88 -12.39
C SER A 78 -86.56 20.94 -12.97
N PRO A 79 -87.56 21.45 -12.23
CA PRO A 79 -88.96 21.50 -12.75
C PRO A 79 -89.11 22.41 -13.96
N THR A 80 -88.32 23.53 -13.98
CA THR A 80 -88.37 24.50 -15.09
C THR A 80 -87.80 23.89 -16.36
N LEU A 81 -86.70 23.12 -16.24
CA LEU A 81 -86.09 22.45 -17.39
C LEU A 81 -87.00 21.34 -17.93
N LYS A 82 -87.60 20.49 -17.05
CA LYS A 82 -88.53 19.41 -17.42
C LYS A 82 -89.77 20.00 -18.14
N ALA A 83 -90.37 21.04 -17.58
CA ALA A 83 -91.52 21.70 -18.18
C ALA A 83 -91.19 22.30 -19.56
N ALA A 84 -90.03 22.92 -19.74
CA ALA A 84 -89.62 23.52 -21.02
C ALA A 84 -89.41 22.44 -22.08
N ILE A 85 -88.84 21.28 -21.73
CA ILE A 85 -88.61 20.16 -22.64
C ILE A 85 -89.91 19.41 -22.98
N ASP A 86 -90.75 19.18 -22.03
CA ASP A 86 -92.07 18.56 -22.23
C ASP A 86 -92.93 19.43 -23.20
N THR A 87 -92.93 20.75 -22.98
CA THR A 87 -93.60 21.68 -23.88
C THR A 87 -93.01 21.62 -25.31
N TYR A 88 -91.63 21.59 -25.40
CA TYR A 88 -90.96 21.48 -26.67
C TYR A 88 -91.36 20.22 -27.44
N GLN A 89 -91.43 19.08 -26.78
CA GLN A 89 -91.83 17.80 -27.38
C GLN A 89 -93.30 17.80 -27.79
N SER A 90 -94.17 18.29 -26.98
CA SER A 90 -95.60 18.39 -27.27
C SER A 90 -95.88 19.26 -28.52
N GLU A 91 -95.06 20.30 -28.69
CA GLU A 91 -95.20 21.18 -29.87
C GLU A 91 -94.50 20.70 -31.12
N LEU A 92 -93.59 19.69 -31.03
CA LEU A 92 -92.93 19.07 -32.19
C LEU A 92 -93.94 18.54 -33.25
N ALA A 93 -95.10 18.08 -32.74
CA ALA A 93 -96.12 17.48 -33.58
C ALA A 93 -97.13 18.49 -34.17
N VAL A 94 -97.23 19.73 -33.60
CA VAL A 94 -98.36 20.65 -33.87
C VAL A 94 -97.91 22.06 -34.36
N SER A 95 -96.70 22.57 -34.00
CA SER A 95 -96.39 24.00 -34.15
C SER A 95 -95.46 24.36 -35.31
N ASN A 96 -95.54 25.69 -35.71
CA ASN A 96 -94.68 26.34 -36.71
C ASN A 96 -93.22 26.49 -36.25
N ALA A 97 -92.27 26.64 -37.21
CA ALA A 97 -90.83 26.74 -36.96
C ALA A 97 -90.49 27.93 -36.03
N SER A 98 -91.29 29.02 -35.97
CA SER A 98 -91.08 30.19 -35.12
C SER A 98 -91.26 29.88 -33.60
N SER A 99 -92.34 29.18 -33.26
CA SER A 99 -92.65 28.82 -31.89
C SER A 99 -91.62 27.84 -31.31
N ARG A 100 -91.09 26.94 -32.14
CA ARG A 100 -89.98 26.06 -31.72
C ARG A 100 -88.71 26.81 -31.41
N ALA A 101 -88.37 27.84 -32.18
CA ALA A 101 -87.17 28.67 -31.97
C ALA A 101 -87.28 29.40 -30.60
N GLU A 102 -88.45 29.90 -30.23
CA GLU A 102 -88.65 30.57 -28.92
C GLU A 102 -88.51 29.60 -27.74
N LEU A 103 -89.02 28.37 -27.92
CA LEU A 103 -88.86 27.29 -26.89
C LEU A 103 -87.39 26.89 -26.73
N ILE A 104 -86.66 26.74 -27.84
CA ILE A 104 -85.22 26.47 -27.77
C ILE A 104 -84.46 27.59 -27.03
N LEU A 105 -84.74 28.86 -27.34
CA LEU A 105 -84.15 29.99 -26.62
C LEU A 105 -84.53 29.98 -25.12
N THR A 106 -85.69 29.47 -24.75
CA THR A 106 -86.08 29.34 -23.34
C THR A 106 -85.31 28.24 -22.64
N ILE A 107 -85.12 27.10 -23.33
CA ILE A 107 -84.28 25.99 -22.83
C ILE A 107 -82.83 26.43 -22.68
N GLU A 108 -82.32 27.15 -23.70
CA GLU A 108 -80.95 27.72 -23.65
C GLU A 108 -80.72 28.66 -22.46
N ARG A 109 -81.73 29.55 -22.18
CA ARG A 109 -81.65 30.41 -20.99
C ARG A 109 -81.66 29.67 -19.69
N GLU A 110 -82.45 28.63 -19.56
CA GLU A 110 -82.46 27.79 -18.36
C GLU A 110 -81.16 26.99 -18.24
N LEU A 111 -80.63 26.45 -19.34
CA LEU A 111 -79.33 25.81 -19.33
C LEU A 111 -78.21 26.79 -18.98
N ALA A 112 -78.22 28.04 -19.46
CA ALA A 112 -77.24 29.05 -19.11
C ALA A 112 -77.23 29.36 -17.62
N LYS A 113 -78.40 29.48 -16.97
CA LYS A 113 -78.50 29.66 -15.50
C LYS A 113 -77.91 28.48 -14.73
N LEU A 114 -78.14 27.25 -15.23
CA LEU A 114 -77.58 26.05 -14.61
C LEU A 114 -76.07 25.99 -14.85
N ALA A 115 -75.60 26.39 -16.05
CA ALA A 115 -74.17 26.45 -16.37
C ALA A 115 -73.37 27.47 -15.53
N GLU A 116 -73.99 28.61 -15.17
CA GLU A 116 -73.37 29.58 -14.26
C GLU A 116 -73.09 29.00 -12.88
N ARG A 117 -73.95 28.09 -12.43
CA ARG A 117 -73.81 27.47 -11.08
C ARG A 117 -72.78 26.39 -11.01
N ILE A 118 -72.57 25.58 -12.04
CA ILE A 118 -71.67 24.42 -12.07
C ILE A 118 -70.46 24.61 -12.95
N GLN A 119 -70.41 25.68 -13.76
CA GLN A 119 -69.36 26.03 -14.71
C GLN A 119 -68.83 24.80 -15.53
N PRO A 120 -69.74 24.07 -16.18
CA PRO A 120 -69.36 22.94 -17.06
C PRO A 120 -68.71 23.45 -18.33
N ASP A 121 -67.84 22.63 -18.94
CA ASP A 121 -67.34 22.93 -20.28
C ASP A 121 -68.45 22.87 -21.34
N VAL A 122 -69.35 21.89 -21.20
CA VAL A 122 -70.59 21.81 -22.00
C VAL A 122 -71.72 21.27 -21.11
N LEU A 123 -72.89 21.89 -21.26
CA LEU A 123 -74.14 21.42 -20.75
C LEU A 123 -75.09 21.28 -21.94
N ALA A 124 -75.64 20.09 -22.16
CA ALA A 124 -76.50 19.80 -23.31
C ALA A 124 -77.77 19.08 -22.89
N VAL A 125 -78.86 19.40 -23.54
CA VAL A 125 -80.14 18.68 -23.41
C VAL A 125 -80.46 18.09 -24.73
N SER A 126 -80.85 16.78 -24.71
CA SER A 126 -81.26 16.03 -25.89
C SER A 126 -82.66 15.49 -25.68
N ASP A 127 -83.36 15.29 -26.81
CA ASP A 127 -84.64 14.59 -26.82
C ASP A 127 -84.45 13.08 -26.61
N PRO A 128 -85.52 12.24 -26.48
CA PRO A 128 -85.39 10.81 -26.31
C PRO A 128 -84.74 10.09 -27.47
N GLU A 129 -84.81 10.65 -28.67
CA GLU A 129 -84.19 10.14 -29.89
C GLU A 129 -82.69 10.46 -29.94
N GLY A 130 -82.21 11.40 -29.14
CA GLY A 130 -80.82 11.82 -29.07
C GLY A 130 -80.48 13.05 -29.88
N ASN A 131 -81.46 13.81 -30.41
CA ASN A 131 -81.21 15.08 -31.02
C ASN A 131 -80.95 16.13 -29.95
N VAL A 132 -79.90 16.90 -30.12
CA VAL A 132 -79.54 17.94 -29.16
C VAL A 132 -80.46 19.14 -29.35
N VAL A 133 -81.25 19.49 -28.33
CA VAL A 133 -82.22 20.57 -28.33
C VAL A 133 -81.54 21.90 -28.02
N ALA A 134 -80.69 21.94 -27.00
CA ALA A 134 -80.04 23.14 -26.54
C ALA A 134 -78.69 22.81 -25.91
N THR A 135 -77.75 23.76 -25.99
CA THR A 135 -76.43 23.66 -25.36
C THR A 135 -76.06 24.95 -24.62
N ALA A 136 -75.24 24.80 -23.58
CA ALA A 136 -74.64 25.89 -22.87
C ALA A 136 -73.19 25.55 -22.47
N GLY A 137 -72.36 26.52 -22.10
CA GLY A 137 -70.98 26.31 -21.68
C GLY A 137 -69.95 26.83 -22.68
N ARG A 138 -68.69 26.63 -22.37
CA ARG A 138 -67.54 27.19 -23.12
C ARG A 138 -67.43 26.61 -24.56
N TYR A 139 -67.72 25.30 -24.72
CA TYR A 139 -67.61 24.57 -25.98
C TYR A 139 -68.98 24.19 -26.55
N ARG A 140 -70.02 25.00 -26.31
CA ARG A 140 -71.39 24.74 -26.75
C ARG A 140 -71.51 24.60 -28.27
N ASP A 141 -70.77 25.37 -29.05
CA ASP A 141 -70.85 25.44 -30.51
C ASP A 141 -70.22 24.20 -31.19
N ASP A 142 -69.33 23.52 -30.48
CA ASP A 142 -68.65 22.29 -30.95
C ASP A 142 -69.45 21.02 -30.63
N TRP A 143 -70.51 21.13 -29.82
CA TRP A 143 -71.29 19.98 -29.40
C TRP A 143 -72.12 19.44 -30.60
N PRO A 144 -72.13 18.12 -30.86
CA PRO A 144 -72.82 17.57 -32.01
C PRO A 144 -74.33 17.74 -31.90
N ARG A 145 -75.01 17.89 -33.04
CA ARG A 145 -76.47 18.02 -33.12
C ARG A 145 -77.22 16.73 -32.78
N PHE A 146 -76.53 15.61 -32.79
CA PHE A 146 -77.06 14.29 -32.41
C PHE A 146 -76.08 13.62 -31.47
N MET A 147 -76.59 13.12 -30.39
CA MET A 147 -75.83 12.34 -29.38
C MET A 147 -76.65 11.13 -28.96
N ARG A 148 -76.07 9.94 -29.13
CA ARG A 148 -76.76 8.72 -28.75
C ARG A 148 -77.27 8.83 -27.31
N PRO A 149 -78.59 8.53 -27.07
CA PRO A 149 -79.17 8.58 -25.72
C PRO A 149 -78.40 7.68 -24.75
N PRO A 150 -78.20 8.12 -23.51
CA PRO A 150 -77.50 7.31 -22.51
C PRO A 150 -78.33 6.09 -22.13
N THR A 151 -77.74 4.91 -22.18
CA THR A 151 -78.35 3.72 -21.62
C THR A 151 -78.11 3.68 -20.09
N ALA A 152 -78.87 2.89 -19.34
CA ALA A 152 -78.68 2.76 -17.89
C ALA A 152 -77.26 2.30 -17.51
N LYS A 153 -76.50 1.65 -18.44
CA LYS A 153 -75.11 1.22 -18.26
C LYS A 153 -74.09 2.23 -18.75
N ASP A 154 -74.43 3.14 -19.67
CA ASP A 154 -73.51 4.07 -20.32
C ASP A 154 -73.77 5.52 -19.92
N ARG A 155 -74.08 5.76 -18.63
CA ARG A 155 -74.30 7.10 -18.07
C ARG A 155 -73.05 7.98 -18.12
N GLU A 156 -71.87 7.35 -18.11
CA GLU A 156 -70.59 8.00 -18.31
C GLU A 156 -69.96 7.52 -19.64
N SER A 157 -69.47 8.44 -20.44
CA SER A 157 -68.77 8.12 -21.69
C SER A 157 -67.75 9.20 -22.02
N ILE A 158 -66.72 8.81 -22.77
CA ILE A 158 -65.77 9.77 -23.32
C ILE A 158 -66.16 10.05 -24.76
N VAL A 159 -66.24 11.33 -25.12
CA VAL A 159 -66.65 11.81 -26.41
C VAL A 159 -65.48 12.60 -27.04
N SER A 160 -65.11 12.23 -28.25
CA SER A 160 -64.14 12.98 -29.06
C SER A 160 -64.87 13.97 -29.94
N LEU A 161 -64.51 15.25 -29.81
CA LEU A 161 -65.05 16.36 -30.58
C LEU A 161 -63.93 17.08 -31.31
N PRO A 162 -64.21 17.92 -32.33
CA PRO A 162 -63.19 18.73 -32.98
C PRO A 162 -62.35 19.61 -32.03
N SER A 163 -63.01 20.11 -30.97
CA SER A 163 -62.37 20.93 -29.93
C SER A 163 -61.58 20.10 -28.90
N GLY A 164 -61.66 18.78 -28.88
CA GLY A 164 -60.90 17.91 -27.97
C GLY A 164 -61.70 16.73 -27.45
N LEU A 165 -61.19 16.20 -26.36
CA LEU A 165 -61.75 15.02 -25.65
C LEU A 165 -62.55 15.49 -24.46
N PHE A 166 -63.76 14.96 -24.31
CA PHE A 166 -64.67 15.33 -23.23
C PHE A 166 -65.18 14.08 -22.48
N ARG A 167 -65.18 14.17 -21.15
CA ARG A 167 -65.90 13.22 -20.32
C ARG A 167 -67.31 13.68 -20.18
N ARG A 168 -68.28 12.90 -20.67
CA ARG A 168 -69.70 13.14 -20.64
C ARG A 168 -70.33 12.29 -19.50
N VAL A 169 -71.14 12.92 -18.68
CA VAL A 169 -72.02 12.29 -17.70
C VAL A 169 -73.43 12.72 -18.04
N SER A 170 -74.36 11.75 -18.11
CA SER A 170 -75.74 12.03 -18.50
C SER A 170 -76.73 11.46 -17.52
N ALA A 171 -77.86 12.18 -17.31
CA ALA A 171 -79.01 11.72 -16.53
C ALA A 171 -80.30 11.86 -17.36
N PRO A 172 -81.22 10.91 -17.25
CA PRO A 172 -82.51 10.98 -17.92
C PRO A 172 -83.33 12.13 -17.33
N LEU A 173 -84.05 12.84 -18.23
CA LEU A 173 -85.08 13.77 -17.86
C LEU A 173 -86.42 13.03 -17.95
N ALA A 174 -87.05 12.78 -16.81
CA ALA A 174 -88.32 12.04 -16.73
C ALA A 174 -89.42 12.88 -16.12
N LEU A 175 -90.64 12.76 -16.65
CA LEU A 175 -91.84 13.33 -16.10
C LEU A 175 -92.82 12.20 -15.79
N GLY A 176 -92.97 11.83 -14.50
CA GLY A 176 -93.56 10.60 -14.12
C GLY A 176 -92.78 9.38 -14.59
N ASP A 177 -93.40 8.44 -15.28
CA ASP A 177 -92.78 7.23 -15.81
C ASP A 177 -92.26 7.42 -17.27
N ALA A 178 -92.46 8.60 -17.88
CA ALA A 178 -92.03 8.90 -19.27
C ALA A 178 -90.69 9.64 -19.32
N GLU A 179 -89.72 9.07 -20.04
CA GLU A 179 -88.46 9.75 -20.36
C GLU A 179 -88.72 10.79 -21.45
N ILE A 180 -88.52 12.07 -21.11
CA ILE A 180 -88.72 13.22 -21.99
C ILE A 180 -87.42 13.75 -22.60
N GLY A 181 -86.27 13.13 -22.30
CA GLY A 181 -84.97 13.50 -22.81
C GLY A 181 -83.83 13.16 -21.87
N SER A 182 -82.70 13.73 -22.13
CA SER A 182 -81.53 13.58 -21.24
C SER A 182 -80.75 14.86 -21.09
N LEU A 183 -80.24 15.08 -19.88
CA LEU A 183 -79.29 16.14 -19.56
C LEU A 183 -77.88 15.57 -19.55
N SER A 184 -77.01 16.16 -20.32
CA SER A 184 -75.58 15.77 -20.35
C SER A 184 -74.69 16.92 -19.91
N VAL A 185 -73.77 16.59 -19.00
CA VAL A 185 -72.67 17.50 -18.58
C VAL A 185 -71.39 16.93 -19.13
N ALA A 186 -70.57 17.77 -19.77
CA ALA A 186 -69.26 17.34 -20.26
C ALA A 186 -68.14 18.23 -19.74
N THR A 187 -67.04 17.63 -19.37
CA THR A 187 -65.79 18.24 -18.92
C THR A 187 -64.67 17.94 -19.89
N ALA A 188 -63.89 18.95 -20.27
CA ALA A 188 -62.78 18.81 -21.24
C ALA A 188 -61.60 18.08 -20.58
N MET A 189 -61.06 17.08 -21.31
CA MET A 189 -59.88 16.31 -20.93
C MET A 189 -58.66 16.84 -21.71
N GLY A 190 -58.49 18.17 -21.74
CA GLY A 190 -57.39 18.85 -22.42
C GLY A 190 -56.15 19.09 -21.53
N ARG A 191 -55.42 20.16 -21.87
CA ARG A 191 -54.18 20.53 -21.19
C ARG A 191 -54.38 20.76 -19.67
N GLU A 192 -55.43 21.44 -19.25
CA GLU A 192 -55.71 21.70 -17.84
C GLU A 192 -55.97 20.42 -17.06
N TYR A 193 -56.69 19.46 -17.66
CA TYR A 193 -56.86 18.13 -17.09
C TYR A 193 -55.52 17.40 -16.98
N ALA A 194 -54.72 17.36 -18.05
CA ALA A 194 -53.40 16.70 -18.00
C ALA A 194 -52.49 17.31 -16.95
N GLN A 195 -52.52 18.64 -16.77
CA GLN A 195 -51.76 19.34 -15.72
C GLN A 195 -52.22 18.98 -14.31
N ARG A 196 -53.54 18.86 -14.08
CA ARG A 196 -54.05 18.43 -12.77
C ARG A 196 -53.63 17.00 -12.45
N VAL A 197 -53.75 16.08 -13.41
CA VAL A 197 -53.30 14.67 -13.24
C VAL A 197 -51.79 14.63 -12.98
N SER A 198 -51.02 15.40 -13.70
CA SER A 198 -49.56 15.49 -13.52
C SER A 198 -49.19 16.03 -12.13
N ALA A 199 -49.86 17.07 -11.67
CA ALA A 199 -49.61 17.65 -10.34
C ALA A 199 -49.94 16.68 -9.20
N LEU A 200 -50.99 15.87 -9.38
CA LEU A 200 -51.42 14.87 -8.37
C LEU A 200 -50.53 13.63 -8.39
N SER A 201 -50.09 13.16 -9.56
CA SER A 201 -49.25 11.97 -9.72
C SER A 201 -47.78 12.24 -9.46
N GLY A 202 -47.36 13.50 -9.62
CA GLY A 202 -45.94 13.87 -9.68
C GLY A 202 -45.20 13.25 -10.87
N ALA A 203 -45.93 12.91 -11.95
CA ALA A 203 -45.43 12.31 -13.18
C ALA A 203 -45.97 13.02 -14.41
N GLY A 204 -45.31 12.90 -15.55
CA GLY A 204 -45.82 13.39 -16.79
C GLY A 204 -47.12 12.69 -17.18
N THR A 205 -48.08 13.42 -17.76
CA THR A 205 -49.39 12.89 -18.17
C THR A 205 -49.50 12.96 -19.69
N LEU A 206 -50.06 11.91 -20.25
CA LEU A 206 -50.38 11.81 -21.68
C LEU A 206 -51.84 11.40 -21.82
N VAL A 207 -52.61 12.24 -22.48
CA VAL A 207 -54.01 11.98 -22.86
C VAL A 207 -54.07 11.68 -24.37
N THR A 208 -54.64 10.55 -24.72
CA THR A 208 -54.71 10.08 -26.11
C THR A 208 -56.15 9.77 -26.50
N SER A 209 -56.45 9.97 -27.81
CA SER A 209 -57.70 9.52 -28.41
C SER A 209 -57.42 9.16 -29.86
N GLU A 210 -57.98 8.03 -30.35
CA GLU A 210 -57.81 7.59 -31.75
C GLU A 210 -56.34 7.59 -32.22
N ASP A 211 -55.45 7.07 -31.41
CA ASP A 211 -54.00 7.02 -31.63
C ASP A 211 -53.31 8.40 -31.75
N ARG A 212 -53.98 9.48 -31.33
CA ARG A 212 -53.44 10.84 -31.34
C ARG A 212 -53.27 11.38 -29.93
N VAL A 213 -52.28 12.25 -29.78
CA VAL A 213 -52.08 12.98 -28.52
C VAL A 213 -53.09 14.14 -28.47
N VAL A 214 -53.91 14.14 -27.42
CA VAL A 214 -54.86 15.24 -27.13
C VAL A 214 -54.20 16.29 -26.24
N ALA A 215 -53.52 15.83 -25.20
CA ALA A 215 -52.79 16.68 -24.30
C ALA A 215 -51.63 15.94 -23.67
N THR A 216 -50.56 16.64 -23.37
CA THR A 216 -49.42 16.08 -22.63
C THR A 216 -48.75 17.14 -21.77
N THR A 217 -48.15 16.69 -20.66
CA THR A 217 -47.27 17.50 -19.80
C THR A 217 -45.82 17.04 -19.85
N LEU A 218 -45.48 16.11 -20.76
CA LEU A 218 -44.12 15.66 -20.98
C LEU A 218 -43.24 16.77 -21.55
N PRO A 219 -41.93 16.73 -21.33
CA PRO A 219 -40.97 17.65 -21.93
C PRO A 219 -41.11 17.66 -23.47
N THR A 220 -40.85 18.81 -24.11
CA THR A 220 -41.05 19.00 -25.54
C THR A 220 -40.33 17.96 -26.41
N GLU A 221 -39.13 17.55 -26.00
CA GLU A 221 -38.32 16.53 -26.70
C GLU A 221 -39.03 15.18 -26.71
N ALA A 222 -39.49 14.73 -25.54
CA ALA A 222 -40.23 13.46 -25.41
C ALA A 222 -41.60 13.54 -26.08
N ALA A 223 -42.31 14.67 -25.94
CA ALA A 223 -43.61 14.89 -26.58
C ALA A 223 -43.55 14.85 -28.10
N GLY A 224 -42.47 15.36 -28.72
CA GLY A 224 -42.27 15.39 -30.17
C GLY A 224 -42.07 14.00 -30.79
N GLU A 225 -41.67 13.00 -30.02
CA GLU A 225 -41.49 11.62 -30.50
C GLU A 225 -42.73 10.74 -30.35
N ILE A 226 -43.82 11.27 -29.75
CA ILE A 226 -45.05 10.50 -29.57
C ILE A 226 -45.84 10.49 -30.87
N THR A 227 -45.54 9.52 -31.70
CA THR A 227 -46.25 9.23 -32.96
C THR A 227 -47.49 8.33 -32.72
N PRO A 228 -48.42 8.22 -33.67
CA PRO A 228 -49.53 7.27 -33.58
C PRO A 228 -49.09 5.82 -33.35
N ALA A 229 -47.91 5.44 -33.89
CA ALA A 229 -47.34 4.11 -33.68
C ALA A 229 -46.90 3.90 -32.23
N VAL A 230 -46.34 4.94 -31.60
CA VAL A 230 -45.98 4.94 -30.19
C VAL A 230 -47.24 4.81 -29.33
N VAL A 231 -48.28 5.62 -29.58
CA VAL A 231 -49.54 5.56 -28.82
C VAL A 231 -50.13 4.16 -28.85
N ARG A 232 -50.20 3.52 -30.03
CA ARG A 232 -50.68 2.12 -30.19
C ARG A 232 -49.84 1.10 -29.42
N SER A 233 -48.60 1.41 -29.18
CA SER A 233 -47.69 0.50 -28.44
C SER A 233 -47.74 0.65 -26.91
N LEU A 234 -48.38 1.69 -26.37
CA LEU A 234 -48.43 1.98 -24.93
C LEU A 234 -49.23 0.93 -24.12
N PRO A 235 -50.39 0.42 -24.60
CA PRO A 235 -51.15 -0.52 -23.77
C PRO A 235 -50.33 -1.74 -23.41
N GLY A 236 -50.24 -2.03 -22.08
CA GLY A 236 -49.55 -3.18 -21.55
C GLY A 236 -48.02 -3.08 -21.50
N ARG A 237 -47.40 -2.02 -22.02
CA ARG A 237 -45.95 -1.81 -21.90
C ARG A 237 -45.60 -1.13 -20.60
N PRO A 238 -44.67 -1.72 -19.80
CA PRO A 238 -44.23 -1.11 -18.54
C PRO A 238 -43.29 0.07 -18.75
N THR A 239 -42.54 0.09 -19.87
CA THR A 239 -41.55 1.14 -20.18
C THR A 239 -41.55 1.50 -21.65
N ILE A 240 -41.11 2.73 -21.95
CA ILE A 240 -40.92 3.23 -23.34
C ILE A 240 -39.72 4.19 -23.36
N THR A 241 -39.03 4.27 -24.51
CA THR A 241 -37.97 5.25 -24.72
C THR A 241 -38.50 6.41 -25.53
N LEU A 242 -38.31 7.65 -25.01
CA LEU A 242 -38.73 8.90 -25.66
C LEU A 242 -37.63 9.95 -25.41
N GLY A 243 -37.21 10.66 -26.45
CA GLY A 243 -36.15 11.66 -26.35
C GLY A 243 -34.81 11.10 -25.83
N GLY A 244 -34.53 9.83 -26.14
CA GLY A 244 -33.34 9.14 -25.66
C GLY A 244 -33.36 8.73 -24.19
N ALA A 245 -34.46 9.03 -23.44
CA ALA A 245 -34.66 8.65 -22.05
C ALA A 245 -35.69 7.55 -21.89
N GLU A 246 -35.46 6.64 -20.92
CA GLU A 246 -36.43 5.58 -20.59
C GLU A 246 -37.48 6.12 -19.63
N TYR A 247 -38.75 5.90 -19.96
CA TYR A 247 -39.90 6.26 -19.15
C TYR A 247 -40.63 5.01 -18.69
N ALA A 248 -40.95 4.93 -17.41
CA ALA A 248 -41.93 3.97 -16.91
C ALA A 248 -43.35 4.49 -17.26
N VAL A 249 -44.23 3.60 -17.71
CA VAL A 249 -45.59 3.92 -18.18
C VAL A 249 -46.61 3.22 -17.31
N ARG A 250 -47.70 3.93 -16.95
CA ARG A 250 -48.86 3.35 -16.30
C ARG A 250 -50.14 3.94 -16.90
N GLU A 251 -51.05 3.07 -17.25
CA GLU A 251 -52.41 3.45 -17.69
C GLU A 251 -53.25 3.79 -16.48
N VAL A 252 -53.78 5.01 -16.42
CA VAL A 252 -54.66 5.47 -15.34
C VAL A 252 -56.13 5.16 -15.64
N MET A 253 -56.53 5.39 -16.90
CA MET A 253 -57.90 5.19 -17.33
C MET A 253 -57.92 4.87 -18.82
N GLN A 254 -58.81 3.96 -19.24
CA GLN A 254 -59.13 3.66 -20.62
C GLN A 254 -60.63 3.62 -20.78
N SER A 255 -61.16 4.28 -21.83
CA SER A 255 -62.57 4.25 -22.16
C SER A 255 -62.68 4.41 -23.72
N GLY A 256 -63.12 3.34 -24.36
CA GLY A 256 -63.19 3.28 -25.84
C GLY A 256 -61.82 3.48 -26.47
N THR A 257 -61.68 4.47 -27.33
CA THR A 257 -60.42 4.84 -28.01
C THR A 257 -59.57 5.85 -27.24
N ALA A 258 -60.07 6.33 -26.11
CA ALA A 258 -59.38 7.31 -25.30
C ALA A 258 -58.66 6.65 -24.10
N ALA A 259 -57.44 7.10 -23.82
CA ALA A 259 -56.69 6.62 -22.68
C ALA A 259 -55.87 7.74 -22.03
N VAL A 260 -55.66 7.61 -20.75
CA VAL A 260 -54.78 8.50 -19.96
C VAL A 260 -53.67 7.69 -19.37
N TYR A 261 -52.43 8.11 -19.65
CA TYR A 261 -51.23 7.48 -19.14
C TYR A 261 -50.45 8.46 -18.27
N THR A 262 -49.78 7.93 -17.26
CA THR A 262 -48.75 8.62 -16.51
C THR A 262 -47.39 8.03 -16.87
N LEU A 263 -46.42 8.92 -17.10
CA LEU A 263 -45.05 8.57 -17.45
C LEU A 263 -44.07 9.27 -16.52
N ASP A 264 -43.11 8.53 -15.97
CA ASP A 264 -42.04 9.12 -15.17
C ASP A 264 -40.68 8.67 -15.69
N SER A 265 -39.72 9.59 -15.79
CA SER A 265 -38.42 9.31 -16.38
C SER A 265 -37.54 8.53 -15.40
N ILE A 266 -37.15 7.31 -15.78
CA ILE A 266 -36.22 6.49 -15.01
C ILE A 266 -34.84 7.15 -15.01
N ASP A 267 -34.39 7.63 -16.18
CA ASP A 267 -33.09 8.30 -16.32
C ASP A 267 -33.06 9.62 -15.57
N GLY A 268 -34.18 10.40 -15.58
CA GLY A 268 -34.28 11.62 -14.80
C GLY A 268 -34.20 11.42 -13.30
N ALA A 269 -34.71 10.28 -12.80
CA ALA A 269 -34.60 9.90 -11.40
C ALA A 269 -33.20 9.32 -11.05
N LEU A 270 -32.52 8.67 -12.02
CA LEU A 270 -31.22 8.05 -11.83
C LEU A 270 -30.08 9.08 -11.74
N GLN A 271 -30.12 10.15 -12.52
CA GLN A 271 -29.08 11.19 -12.61
C GLN A 271 -28.72 11.83 -11.26
N PRO A 272 -29.67 12.31 -10.45
CA PRO A 272 -29.37 12.87 -9.12
C PRO A 272 -28.76 11.83 -8.17
N ALA A 273 -29.27 10.60 -8.21
CA ALA A 273 -28.78 9.50 -7.35
C ALA A 273 -27.33 9.14 -7.70
N LEU A 274 -27.00 9.05 -9.00
CA LEU A 274 -25.64 8.80 -9.46
C LEU A 274 -24.68 9.93 -9.08
N THR A 275 -25.11 11.20 -9.20
CA THR A 275 -24.25 12.35 -8.84
C THR A 275 -23.92 12.36 -7.34
N VAL A 276 -24.86 12.04 -6.47
CA VAL A 276 -24.63 11.91 -5.03
C VAL A 276 -23.71 10.74 -4.74
N ALA A 277 -23.96 9.58 -5.37
CA ALA A 277 -23.13 8.39 -5.22
C ALA A 277 -21.67 8.66 -5.68
N LEU A 278 -21.47 9.31 -6.83
CA LEU A 278 -20.14 9.67 -7.31
C LEU A 278 -19.41 10.64 -6.38
N LYS A 279 -20.08 11.66 -5.87
CA LYS A 279 -19.49 12.61 -4.91
C LYS A 279 -19.06 11.89 -3.62
N THR A 280 -19.91 11.04 -3.05
CA THR A 280 -19.57 10.26 -1.86
C THR A 280 -18.41 9.30 -2.13
N MET A 281 -18.39 8.63 -3.27
CA MET A 281 -17.29 7.74 -3.69
C MET A 281 -15.96 8.47 -3.81
N ILE A 282 -15.94 9.70 -4.33
CA ILE A 282 -14.71 10.51 -4.42
C ILE A 282 -14.15 10.76 -3.01
N TRP A 283 -14.98 11.13 -2.04
CA TRP A 283 -14.53 11.35 -0.67
C TRP A 283 -14.04 10.06 0.01
N VAL A 284 -14.75 8.95 -0.21
CA VAL A 284 -14.32 7.62 0.28
C VAL A 284 -12.99 7.22 -0.35
N ALA A 285 -12.82 7.44 -1.65
CA ALA A 285 -11.57 7.15 -2.35
C ALA A 285 -10.41 7.99 -1.80
N LEU A 286 -10.61 9.30 -1.63
CA LEU A 286 -9.59 10.19 -1.06
C LEU A 286 -9.19 9.74 0.36
N ALA A 287 -10.16 9.40 1.20
CA ALA A 287 -9.90 8.89 2.55
C ALA A 287 -9.14 7.54 2.51
N ALA A 288 -9.57 6.60 1.67
CA ALA A 288 -8.93 5.30 1.53
C ALA A 288 -7.48 5.41 1.02
N PHE A 289 -7.23 6.25 0.01
CA PHE A 289 -5.88 6.52 -0.49
C PHE A 289 -5.02 7.26 0.55
N GLY A 290 -5.61 8.19 1.31
CA GLY A 290 -4.93 8.86 2.43
C GLY A 290 -4.48 7.87 3.50
N ILE A 291 -5.37 6.98 3.94
CA ILE A 291 -5.05 5.91 4.90
C ILE A 291 -3.98 4.96 4.34
N ALA A 292 -4.13 4.53 3.08
CA ALA A 292 -3.15 3.70 2.40
C ALA A 292 -1.76 4.36 2.36
N GLY A 293 -1.70 5.66 2.09
CA GLY A 293 -0.47 6.45 2.13
C GLY A 293 0.15 6.50 3.53
N LEU A 294 -0.65 6.75 4.56
CA LEU A 294 -0.19 6.77 5.96
C LEU A 294 0.35 5.39 6.39
N VAL A 295 -0.38 4.31 6.09
CA VAL A 295 0.06 2.93 6.38
C VAL A 295 1.35 2.61 5.63
N SER A 296 1.47 3.02 4.36
CA SER A 296 2.70 2.84 3.58
C SER A 296 3.90 3.55 4.21
N VAL A 297 3.73 4.81 4.63
CA VAL A 297 4.80 5.58 5.31
C VAL A 297 5.15 4.94 6.66
N TRP A 298 4.14 4.50 7.40
CA TRP A 298 4.35 3.81 8.68
C TRP A 298 5.13 2.50 8.49
N THR A 299 4.74 1.65 7.54
CA THR A 299 5.43 0.40 7.22
C THR A 299 6.87 0.65 6.75
N ALA A 300 7.07 1.70 5.94
CA ALA A 300 8.41 2.09 5.49
C ALA A 300 9.32 2.46 6.66
N ARG A 301 8.80 3.18 7.64
CA ARG A 301 9.57 3.64 8.82
C ARG A 301 9.78 2.54 9.85
N SER A 302 8.75 1.73 10.11
CA SER A 302 8.78 0.74 11.19
C SER A 302 9.48 -0.57 10.81
N LEU A 303 9.43 -0.97 9.55
CA LEU A 303 9.99 -2.25 9.10
C LEU A 303 11.13 -2.10 8.09
N ALA A 304 10.90 -1.36 7.02
CA ALA A 304 11.82 -1.38 5.90
C ALA A 304 13.14 -0.63 6.18
N ARG A 305 13.11 0.52 6.86
CA ARG A 305 14.32 1.27 7.19
C ARG A 305 15.24 0.53 8.16
N PRO A 306 14.76 -0.02 9.28
CA PRO A 306 15.61 -0.80 10.18
C PRO A 306 16.25 -2.02 9.51
N ILE A 307 15.49 -2.76 8.68
CA ILE A 307 16.01 -3.91 7.93
C ILE A 307 17.10 -3.47 6.91
N ASP A 308 16.90 -2.37 6.20
CA ASP A 308 17.90 -1.83 5.25
C ASP A 308 19.18 -1.38 5.99
N THR A 309 19.04 -0.78 7.18
CA THR A 309 20.18 -0.41 8.03
C THR A 309 20.95 -1.65 8.48
N LEU A 310 20.24 -2.67 8.99
CA LEU A 310 20.83 -3.95 9.38
C LEU A 310 21.59 -4.59 8.23
N SER A 311 20.96 -4.65 7.04
CA SER A 311 21.57 -5.23 5.83
C SER A 311 22.84 -4.49 5.39
N ARG A 312 22.82 -3.14 5.46
CA ARG A 312 24.02 -2.34 5.12
C ARG A 312 25.15 -2.55 6.12
N SER A 313 24.84 -2.51 7.41
CA SER A 313 25.84 -2.76 8.45
C SER A 313 26.46 -4.15 8.33
N LEU A 314 25.65 -5.18 8.03
CA LEU A 314 26.13 -6.53 7.74
C LEU A 314 27.09 -6.55 6.53
N THR A 315 26.76 -5.83 5.46
CA THR A 315 27.59 -5.78 4.26
C THR A 315 28.91 -5.05 4.54
N GLU A 316 28.87 -3.95 5.29
CA GLU A 316 30.06 -3.20 5.69
C GLU A 316 30.97 -4.03 6.60
N MET A 317 30.40 -4.73 7.59
CA MET A 317 31.15 -5.63 8.45
C MET A 317 31.81 -6.76 7.66
N THR A 318 31.10 -7.36 6.69
CA THR A 318 31.64 -8.45 5.87
C THR A 318 32.78 -7.96 4.96
N GLN A 319 32.70 -6.72 4.48
CA GLN A 319 33.73 -6.12 3.62
C GLN A 319 34.94 -5.62 4.40
N SER A 320 34.73 -5.03 5.57
CA SER A 320 35.80 -4.46 6.41
C SER A 320 36.50 -5.52 7.27
N GLY A 321 35.87 -6.67 7.52
CA GLY A 321 36.35 -7.67 8.45
C GLY A 321 36.37 -7.22 9.92
N LYS A 322 35.79 -6.05 10.25
CA LYS A 322 35.71 -5.51 11.61
C LYS A 322 34.32 -5.77 12.19
N PHE A 323 34.28 -6.55 13.25
CA PHE A 323 33.03 -6.98 13.92
C PHE A 323 32.75 -6.22 15.23
N GLU A 324 33.26 -5.00 15.39
CA GLU A 324 33.22 -4.26 16.65
C GLU A 324 31.98 -3.40 16.85
N THR A 325 31.07 -3.28 15.88
CA THR A 325 29.95 -2.35 15.98
C THR A 325 28.68 -3.05 16.46
N THR A 326 28.21 -2.69 17.64
CA THR A 326 26.89 -3.11 18.14
C THR A 326 25.79 -2.28 17.48
N LEU A 327 24.77 -2.95 16.95
CA LEU A 327 23.59 -2.33 16.36
C LEU A 327 22.63 -1.91 17.48
N ARG A 328 22.08 -0.70 17.37
CA ARG A 328 21.07 -0.22 18.32
C ARG A 328 19.69 -0.75 17.93
N ALA A 329 18.93 -1.22 18.91
CA ALA A 329 17.52 -1.53 18.73
C ALA A 329 16.77 -0.28 18.25
N SER A 330 15.88 -0.44 17.26
CA SER A 330 15.17 0.68 16.64
C SER A 330 13.96 1.13 17.45
N GLY A 331 13.43 0.28 18.35
CA GLY A 331 12.18 0.50 19.09
C GLY A 331 10.93 0.51 18.19
N SER A 332 11.07 0.10 16.94
CA SER A 332 10.01 0.21 15.95
C SER A 332 9.13 -1.03 15.84
N SER A 333 9.68 -2.22 16.10
CA SER A 333 8.95 -3.49 16.20
C SER A 333 9.71 -4.48 17.05
N LEU A 334 8.99 -5.33 17.79
CA LEU A 334 9.58 -6.38 18.64
C LEU A 334 10.40 -7.38 17.82
N GLU A 335 9.96 -7.70 16.61
CA GLU A 335 10.61 -8.66 15.72
C GLU A 335 11.96 -8.12 15.21
N VAL A 336 12.00 -6.84 14.82
CA VAL A 336 13.23 -6.18 14.36
C VAL A 336 14.21 -6.00 15.50
N ASP A 337 13.73 -5.63 16.68
CA ASP A 337 14.57 -5.49 17.86
C ASP A 337 15.10 -6.85 18.36
N ALA A 338 14.27 -7.91 18.31
CA ALA A 338 14.71 -9.28 18.60
C ALA A 338 15.79 -9.75 17.61
N LEU A 339 15.62 -9.46 16.32
CA LEU A 339 16.63 -9.76 15.29
C LEU A 339 17.94 -9.01 15.57
N THR A 340 17.86 -7.74 15.93
CA THR A 340 19.04 -6.92 16.29
C THR A 340 19.76 -7.48 17.52
N HIS A 341 19.01 -7.88 18.53
CA HIS A 341 19.55 -8.52 19.73
C HIS A 341 20.25 -9.85 19.43
N THR A 342 19.59 -10.72 18.64
CA THR A 342 20.15 -12.01 18.24
C THR A 342 21.44 -11.81 17.43
N PHE A 343 21.44 -10.82 16.52
CA PHE A 343 22.62 -10.47 15.76
C PHE A 343 23.77 -10.01 16.66
N ASN A 344 23.53 -9.06 17.58
CA ASN A 344 24.55 -8.60 18.51
C ASN A 344 25.11 -9.75 19.37
N SER A 345 24.25 -10.67 19.84
CA SER A 345 24.68 -11.84 20.61
C SER A 345 25.55 -12.79 19.77
N MET A 346 25.20 -12.99 18.50
CA MET A 346 26.03 -13.76 17.57
C MET A 346 27.41 -13.13 17.38
N MET A 347 27.46 -11.79 17.20
CA MET A 347 28.71 -11.06 17.03
C MET A 347 29.62 -11.17 18.26
N LEU A 348 29.06 -11.04 19.46
CA LEU A 348 29.80 -11.25 20.71
C LEU A 348 30.35 -12.67 20.80
N SER A 349 29.58 -13.67 20.39
CA SER A 349 30.02 -15.07 20.38
C SER A 349 31.17 -15.30 19.39
N VAL A 350 31.09 -14.70 18.19
CA VAL A 350 32.16 -14.79 17.18
C VAL A 350 33.45 -14.14 17.70
N SER A 351 33.37 -12.92 18.24
CA SER A 351 34.53 -12.23 18.81
C SER A 351 35.14 -12.99 20.00
N ALA A 352 34.30 -13.59 20.85
CA ALA A 352 34.78 -14.43 21.95
C ALA A 352 35.53 -15.69 21.46
N ALA A 353 34.97 -16.35 20.43
CA ALA A 353 35.59 -17.54 19.82
C ALA A 353 36.92 -17.20 19.11
N GLU A 354 37.01 -16.03 18.44
CA GLU A 354 38.25 -15.55 17.87
C GLU A 354 39.31 -15.31 18.96
N ALA A 355 38.94 -14.60 20.04
CA ALA A 355 39.84 -14.34 21.14
C ALA A 355 40.30 -15.63 21.85
N GLU A 356 39.43 -16.61 22.00
CA GLU A 356 39.77 -17.94 22.54
C GLU A 356 40.74 -18.69 21.62
N THR A 357 40.46 -18.72 20.34
CA THR A 357 41.35 -19.33 19.32
C THR A 357 42.74 -18.70 19.35
N GLN A 358 42.81 -17.38 19.44
CA GLN A 358 44.04 -16.62 19.54
C GLN A 358 44.85 -17.01 20.80
N ARG A 359 44.18 -17.06 21.97
CA ARG A 359 44.83 -17.48 23.23
C ARG A 359 45.36 -18.92 23.12
N ALA A 360 44.61 -19.82 22.51
CA ALA A 360 45.00 -21.19 22.28
C ALA A 360 46.27 -21.28 21.42
N TYR A 361 46.39 -20.49 20.34
CA TYR A 361 47.57 -20.44 19.48
C TYR A 361 48.79 -19.95 20.24
N VAL A 362 48.67 -18.87 21.00
CA VAL A 362 49.77 -18.33 21.80
C VAL A 362 50.20 -19.34 22.89
N GLY A 363 49.24 -19.98 23.52
CA GLY A 363 49.53 -21.07 24.47
C GLY A 363 50.30 -22.24 23.88
N ALA A 364 49.89 -22.68 22.66
CA ALA A 364 50.58 -23.76 21.96
C ALA A 364 52.01 -23.39 21.57
N ILE A 365 52.25 -22.17 21.08
CA ILE A 365 53.57 -21.64 20.73
C ILE A 365 54.46 -21.59 21.98
N ARG A 366 53.95 -21.08 23.09
CA ARG A 366 54.68 -21.03 24.37
C ARG A 366 55.05 -22.45 24.84
N ALA A 367 54.11 -23.38 24.78
CA ALA A 367 54.37 -24.79 25.13
C ALA A 367 55.47 -25.42 24.28
N LEU A 368 55.49 -25.10 22.98
CA LEU A 368 56.53 -25.57 22.05
C LEU A 368 57.91 -24.96 22.39
N ALA A 369 57.99 -23.69 22.68
CA ALA A 369 59.22 -23.01 23.09
C ALA A 369 59.75 -23.62 24.41
N LEU A 370 58.89 -23.77 25.43
CA LEU A 370 59.26 -24.40 26.70
C LEU A 370 59.68 -25.87 26.54
N ALA A 371 59.05 -26.61 25.64
CA ALA A 371 59.46 -28.00 25.37
C ALA A 371 60.84 -28.08 24.70
N LEU A 372 61.15 -27.12 23.87
CA LEU A 372 62.48 -26.99 23.26
C LEU A 372 63.56 -26.61 24.31
N ASP A 373 63.23 -25.57 25.16
CA ASP A 373 64.06 -25.18 26.26
C ASP A 373 64.36 -26.37 27.23
N ALA A 374 63.35 -27.24 27.48
CA ALA A 374 63.52 -28.42 28.31
C ALA A 374 64.40 -29.51 27.67
N ARG A 375 64.47 -29.53 26.31
CA ARG A 375 65.34 -30.47 25.56
C ARG A 375 66.84 -30.07 25.65
N ASP A 376 67.11 -28.79 25.69
CA ASP A 376 68.49 -28.26 25.90
C ASP A 376 68.69 -27.98 27.42
N PRO A 377 69.51 -28.76 28.13
CA PRO A 377 69.63 -28.67 29.60
C PRO A 377 70.12 -27.30 30.09
N TYR A 378 70.55 -26.42 29.21
CA TYR A 378 71.14 -25.13 29.51
C TYR A 378 70.20 -23.92 29.23
N THR A 379 68.99 -24.21 28.70
CA THR A 379 68.08 -23.16 28.23
C THR A 379 66.76 -23.08 29.01
N ALA A 380 66.65 -23.74 30.16
CA ALA A 380 65.43 -23.66 30.93
C ALA A 380 64.99 -22.18 31.21
N GLY A 381 63.87 -21.77 30.60
CA GLY A 381 63.35 -20.40 30.67
C GLY A 381 64.17 -19.34 29.92
N HIS A 382 65.15 -19.76 29.13
CA HIS A 382 65.97 -18.84 28.31
C HIS A 382 65.13 -18.06 27.30
N SER A 383 64.31 -18.73 26.52
CA SER A 383 63.47 -18.09 25.51
C SER A 383 62.55 -17.05 26.11
N GLU A 384 61.99 -17.28 27.30
CA GLU A 384 61.17 -16.29 28.03
C GLU A 384 62.01 -15.08 28.50
N ARG A 385 63.22 -15.32 29.06
CA ARG A 385 64.10 -14.24 29.49
C ARG A 385 64.59 -13.38 28.30
N VAL A 386 64.99 -14.00 27.22
CA VAL A 386 65.42 -13.31 25.99
C VAL A 386 64.24 -12.47 25.44
N ALA A 387 63.03 -13.00 25.43
CA ALA A 387 61.87 -12.23 25.01
C ALA A 387 61.60 -11.02 25.96
N ALA A 388 61.74 -11.20 27.27
CA ALA A 388 61.60 -10.11 28.23
C ALA A 388 62.63 -8.99 28.04
N ILE A 389 63.88 -9.39 27.88
CA ILE A 389 65.02 -8.45 27.65
C ILE A 389 64.84 -7.73 26.32
N SER A 390 64.48 -8.47 25.25
CA SER A 390 64.22 -7.88 23.93
C SER A 390 63.13 -6.84 23.95
N VAL A 391 62.00 -7.13 24.61
CA VAL A 391 60.89 -6.17 24.75
C VAL A 391 61.32 -4.95 25.56
N ALA A 392 62.12 -5.12 26.61
CA ALA A 392 62.66 -4.00 27.39
C ALA A 392 63.53 -3.09 26.55
N ILE A 393 64.47 -3.68 25.78
CA ILE A 393 65.30 -2.94 24.83
C ILE A 393 64.43 -2.21 23.77
N GLY A 394 63.46 -2.94 23.17
CA GLY A 394 62.57 -2.38 22.16
C GLY A 394 61.75 -1.20 22.68
N LYS A 395 61.28 -1.23 23.93
CA LYS A 395 60.61 -0.11 24.59
C LYS A 395 61.51 1.09 24.76
N ASP A 396 62.72 0.90 25.21
CA ASP A 396 63.73 2.00 25.35
C ASP A 396 64.04 2.62 24.01
N MET A 397 64.13 1.79 22.95
CA MET A 397 64.32 2.24 21.58
C MET A 397 63.03 2.79 20.90
N GLN A 398 61.97 2.92 21.63
CA GLN A 398 60.66 3.43 21.14
C GLN A 398 60.09 2.63 19.94
N VAL A 399 60.31 1.34 19.89
CA VAL A 399 59.70 0.43 18.90
C VAL A 399 58.18 0.48 19.02
N PRO A 400 57.42 0.65 17.92
CA PRO A 400 55.99 0.71 17.96
C PRO A 400 55.36 -0.50 18.66
N PRO A 401 54.23 -0.34 19.36
CA PRO A 401 53.58 -1.43 20.13
C PRO A 401 53.31 -2.70 19.31
N GLU A 402 52.88 -2.55 18.06
CA GLU A 402 52.64 -3.66 17.12
C GLU A 402 53.95 -4.46 16.85
N GLN A 403 55.06 -3.76 16.69
CA GLN A 403 56.35 -4.40 16.47
C GLN A 403 56.95 -4.97 17.76
N LEU A 404 56.58 -4.47 18.93
CA LEU A 404 56.98 -5.09 20.20
C LEU A 404 56.35 -6.46 20.38
N ASP A 405 55.11 -6.66 19.90
CA ASP A 405 54.48 -7.99 19.93
C ASP A 405 55.19 -8.96 18.94
N VAL A 406 55.55 -8.47 17.76
CA VAL A 406 56.37 -9.25 16.80
C VAL A 406 57.72 -9.60 17.41
N LEU A 407 58.40 -8.64 18.02
CA LEU A 407 59.69 -8.84 18.72
C LEU A 407 59.59 -9.90 19.80
N ARG A 408 58.58 -9.79 20.65
CA ARG A 408 58.37 -10.71 21.77
C ARG A 408 58.20 -12.14 21.32
N LEU A 409 57.30 -12.38 20.31
CA LEU A 409 57.04 -13.72 19.83
C LEU A 409 58.23 -14.25 19.02
N GLY A 410 58.88 -13.41 18.21
CA GLY A 410 60.09 -13.74 17.48
C GLY A 410 61.24 -14.16 18.41
N ALA A 411 61.45 -13.39 19.51
CA ALA A 411 62.41 -13.72 20.53
C ALA A 411 62.09 -15.04 21.26
N LEU A 412 60.81 -15.28 21.55
CA LEU A 412 60.37 -16.56 22.17
C LEU A 412 60.68 -17.76 21.30
N LEU A 413 60.62 -17.57 19.96
CA LEU A 413 60.81 -18.63 18.94
C LEU A 413 62.18 -18.65 18.27
N HIS A 414 63.11 -17.73 18.64
CA HIS A 414 64.37 -17.54 17.92
C HIS A 414 65.14 -18.84 17.73
N ASP A 415 65.11 -19.68 18.72
CA ASP A 415 65.83 -20.97 18.79
C ASP A 415 65.01 -22.20 18.34
N ILE A 416 63.78 -22.02 17.82
CA ILE A 416 62.88 -23.16 17.47
C ILE A 416 63.55 -24.17 16.52
N GLY A 417 64.44 -23.69 15.68
CA GLY A 417 65.20 -24.55 14.75
C GLY A 417 66.17 -25.55 15.39
N LYS A 418 66.50 -25.39 16.65
CA LYS A 418 67.28 -26.39 17.41
C LYS A 418 66.58 -27.76 17.52
N ILE A 419 65.27 -27.78 17.28
CA ILE A 419 64.53 -29.06 17.13
C ILE A 419 65.10 -30.00 16.05
N GLY A 420 65.72 -29.42 15.01
CA GLY A 420 66.36 -30.17 13.94
C GLY A 420 67.80 -30.56 14.20
N ILE A 421 68.42 -30.13 15.29
CA ILE A 421 69.80 -30.46 15.64
C ILE A 421 69.79 -31.74 16.48
N SER A 422 70.77 -32.64 16.17
CA SER A 422 70.89 -33.89 16.92
C SER A 422 71.29 -33.69 18.38
N ASP A 423 70.74 -34.52 19.30
CA ASP A 423 71.08 -34.44 20.73
C ASP A 423 72.57 -34.66 21.03
N ASN A 424 73.25 -35.41 20.20
CA ASN A 424 74.71 -35.62 20.35
C ASN A 424 75.50 -34.35 20.20
N VAL A 425 75.01 -33.40 19.40
CA VAL A 425 75.65 -32.11 19.22
C VAL A 425 75.08 -31.10 20.23
N LEU A 426 73.76 -31.02 20.37
CA LEU A 426 73.10 -30.05 21.19
C LEU A 426 73.42 -30.19 22.69
N ARG A 427 73.53 -31.43 23.17
CA ARG A 427 73.76 -31.80 24.57
C ARG A 427 75.18 -32.26 24.88
N LYS A 428 76.09 -31.96 24.00
CA LYS A 428 77.49 -32.37 24.15
C LYS A 428 78.12 -31.70 25.39
N PRO A 429 78.70 -32.51 26.31
CA PRO A 429 79.27 -31.97 27.56
C PRO A 429 80.64 -31.32 27.40
N THR A 430 81.22 -31.31 26.22
CA THR A 430 82.50 -30.70 25.89
C THR A 430 82.35 -29.61 24.82
N GLY A 431 83.37 -28.84 24.57
CA GLY A 431 83.33 -27.87 23.46
C GLY A 431 82.99 -28.54 22.10
N LEU A 432 82.29 -27.82 21.24
CA LEU A 432 81.94 -28.29 19.90
C LEU A 432 83.18 -28.32 18.99
N THR A 433 83.26 -29.29 18.08
CA THR A 433 84.22 -29.23 16.97
C THR A 433 83.77 -28.19 15.93
N SER A 434 84.63 -27.81 15.01
CA SER A 434 84.28 -26.86 13.92
C SER A 434 83.09 -27.40 13.11
N GLU A 435 83.09 -28.71 12.82
CA GLU A 435 82.03 -29.37 12.04
C GLU A 435 80.67 -29.38 12.83
N GLU A 436 80.73 -29.65 14.10
CA GLU A 436 79.55 -29.60 14.99
C GLU A 436 79.00 -28.22 15.15
N PHE A 437 79.88 -27.20 15.16
CA PHE A 437 79.44 -25.78 15.23
C PHE A 437 78.79 -25.37 13.91
N GLU A 438 79.24 -25.86 12.76
CA GLU A 438 78.55 -25.58 11.49
C GLU A 438 77.12 -26.18 11.51
N LEU A 439 76.89 -27.36 12.10
CA LEU A 439 75.55 -27.91 12.28
C LEU A 439 74.65 -27.01 13.18
N ILE A 440 75.21 -26.46 14.26
CA ILE A 440 74.45 -25.52 15.09
C ILE A 440 74.05 -24.27 14.29
N LYS A 441 74.95 -23.76 13.42
CA LYS A 441 74.63 -22.59 12.55
C LYS A 441 73.45 -22.80 11.61
N GLU A 442 73.00 -24.03 11.40
CA GLU A 442 71.83 -24.29 10.59
C GLU A 442 70.47 -23.96 11.28
N HIS A 443 70.44 -23.85 12.66
CA HIS A 443 69.17 -23.71 13.37
C HIS A 443 68.39 -22.47 12.99
N PRO A 444 68.95 -21.24 12.65
CA PRO A 444 68.13 -20.12 12.29
C PRO A 444 67.35 -20.39 11.00
N GLY A 445 68.01 -20.95 9.99
CA GLY A 445 67.40 -21.33 8.73
C GLY A 445 66.38 -22.46 8.85
N LEU A 446 66.67 -23.47 9.73
CA LEU A 446 65.73 -24.53 10.09
C LEU A 446 64.49 -23.96 10.75
N GLY A 447 64.67 -23.06 11.72
CA GLY A 447 63.60 -22.37 12.45
C GLY A 447 62.71 -21.58 11.49
N ALA A 448 63.30 -20.81 10.62
CA ALA A 448 62.55 -20.06 9.61
C ALA A 448 61.74 -20.97 8.67
N ARG A 449 62.28 -22.11 8.24
CA ARG A 449 61.58 -23.11 7.44
C ARG A 449 60.37 -23.73 8.18
N ILE A 450 60.53 -24.03 9.48
CA ILE A 450 59.44 -24.58 10.30
C ILE A 450 58.32 -23.55 10.40
N LEU A 451 58.66 -22.32 10.78
CA LEU A 451 57.66 -21.26 11.03
C LEU A 451 57.00 -20.74 9.76
N ARG A 452 57.63 -20.82 8.58
CA ARG A 452 57.09 -20.39 7.29
C ARG A 452 55.81 -21.12 6.91
N THR A 453 55.56 -22.32 7.47
CA THR A 453 54.36 -23.09 7.27
C THR A 453 53.14 -22.50 7.99
N VAL A 454 53.35 -21.53 8.88
CA VAL A 454 52.32 -20.91 9.71
C VAL A 454 52.16 -19.41 9.27
N PRO A 455 51.12 -19.09 8.51
CA PRO A 455 51.00 -17.77 7.83
C PRO A 455 51.07 -16.58 8.75
N PHE A 456 50.52 -16.63 9.96
CA PHE A 456 50.54 -15.49 10.90
C PHE A 456 51.93 -15.25 11.54
N LEU A 457 52.91 -16.17 11.39
CA LEU A 457 54.26 -15.99 11.87
C LEU A 457 55.23 -15.39 10.83
N THR A 458 54.72 -14.99 9.66
CA THR A 458 55.56 -14.47 8.58
C THR A 458 56.39 -13.28 9.00
N GLU A 459 55.83 -12.36 9.78
CA GLU A 459 56.50 -11.14 10.27
C GLU A 459 57.60 -11.43 11.31
N HIS A 460 57.60 -12.61 11.91
CA HIS A 460 58.55 -13.08 12.93
C HIS A 460 59.78 -13.77 12.30
N LEU A 461 59.64 -14.23 11.04
CA LEU A 461 60.71 -15.01 10.38
C LEU A 461 62.05 -14.28 10.33
N PRO A 462 62.14 -12.97 10.03
CA PRO A 462 63.41 -12.28 10.01
C PRO A 462 64.15 -12.27 11.36
N ILE A 463 63.39 -12.29 12.48
CA ILE A 463 63.99 -12.38 13.82
C ILE A 463 64.62 -13.76 14.01
N VAL A 464 63.88 -14.80 13.74
CA VAL A 464 64.32 -16.19 13.90
C VAL A 464 65.50 -16.54 12.94
N GLU A 465 65.44 -16.05 11.74
CA GLU A 465 66.44 -16.40 10.69
C GLU A 465 67.74 -15.61 10.86
N LEU A 466 67.68 -14.37 11.42
CA LEU A 466 68.81 -13.42 11.36
C LEU A 466 69.34 -12.98 12.73
N HIS A 467 68.89 -13.60 13.85
CA HIS A 467 69.29 -13.18 15.21
C HIS A 467 70.80 -13.49 15.50
N HIS A 468 71.49 -14.22 14.66
CA HIS A 468 72.92 -14.42 14.77
C HIS A 468 73.74 -13.67 13.71
N GLU A 469 73.11 -12.78 12.96
CA GLU A 469 73.88 -11.82 12.13
C GLU A 469 74.58 -10.79 12.97
N ARG A 470 75.72 -10.35 12.47
CA ARG A 470 76.62 -9.43 13.19
C ARG A 470 76.80 -8.13 12.42
N PRO A 471 76.93 -6.99 13.05
CA PRO A 471 77.20 -5.70 12.40
C PRO A 471 78.42 -5.73 11.47
N ASP A 472 79.45 -6.53 11.78
CA ASP A 472 80.70 -6.64 11.00
C ASP A 472 80.58 -7.61 9.80
N GLY A 473 79.40 -8.20 9.53
CA GLY A 473 79.18 -9.16 8.46
C GLY A 473 79.80 -10.55 8.68
N ARG A 474 80.30 -10.85 9.86
CA ARG A 474 80.88 -12.14 10.24
C ARG A 474 79.88 -13.07 10.96
N GLY A 475 78.60 -12.68 10.90
CA GLY A 475 77.49 -13.49 11.43
C GLY A 475 77.10 -14.66 10.52
N TYR A 476 76.00 -15.30 10.87
CA TYR A 476 75.41 -16.39 10.08
C TYR A 476 73.86 -16.29 10.18
N PRO A 477 73.13 -16.83 9.22
CA PRO A 477 73.56 -17.71 8.14
C PRO A 477 74.05 -17.02 6.86
N TYR A 478 73.79 -15.71 6.70
CA TYR A 478 74.06 -15.00 5.44
C TYR A 478 75.27 -14.04 5.48
N GLY A 479 75.75 -13.69 6.67
CA GLY A 479 76.85 -12.72 6.82
C GLY A 479 76.40 -11.26 6.55
N LEU A 480 75.18 -10.91 6.92
CA LEU A 480 74.60 -9.57 6.70
C LEU A 480 75.21 -8.54 7.66
N THR A 481 75.37 -7.35 7.16
CA THR A 481 75.83 -6.18 7.97
C THR A 481 74.68 -5.57 8.77
N SER A 482 75.00 -4.63 9.71
CA SER A 482 73.97 -3.95 10.52
C SER A 482 72.90 -3.27 9.69
N SER A 483 73.24 -2.72 8.51
CA SER A 483 72.27 -2.03 7.62
C SER A 483 71.32 -3.00 6.90
N GLU A 484 71.72 -4.25 6.77
CA GLU A 484 70.94 -5.31 6.09
C GLU A 484 70.14 -6.16 7.08
N THR A 485 70.51 -6.18 8.35
CA THR A 485 69.85 -6.92 9.40
C THR A 485 68.75 -6.09 10.06
N PRO A 486 67.49 -6.56 10.07
CA PRO A 486 66.39 -5.86 10.72
C PRO A 486 66.68 -5.55 12.19
N LEU A 487 66.22 -4.36 12.65
CA LEU A 487 66.42 -3.92 14.02
C LEU A 487 65.97 -4.96 15.05
N LEU A 488 64.80 -5.59 14.86
CA LEU A 488 64.25 -6.57 15.78
C LEU A 488 65.18 -7.81 15.94
N ALA A 489 65.84 -8.26 14.87
CA ALA A 489 66.83 -9.32 14.93
C ALA A 489 68.10 -8.92 15.71
N ARG A 490 68.58 -7.68 15.48
CA ARG A 490 69.73 -7.11 16.23
C ARG A 490 69.44 -6.98 17.71
N ILE A 491 68.18 -6.63 18.10
CA ILE A 491 67.74 -6.58 19.48
C ILE A 491 67.81 -7.99 20.12
N VAL A 492 67.27 -9.01 19.44
CA VAL A 492 67.31 -10.39 19.95
C VAL A 492 68.74 -10.90 20.06
N HIS A 493 69.64 -10.55 19.11
CA HIS A 493 71.06 -10.92 19.18
C HIS A 493 71.75 -10.45 20.47
N VAL A 494 71.53 -9.17 20.86
CA VAL A 494 72.07 -8.61 22.09
C VAL A 494 71.41 -9.23 23.33
N ALA A 495 70.08 -9.40 23.30
CA ALA A 495 69.33 -10.00 24.42
C ALA A 495 69.72 -11.44 24.67
N ASP A 496 69.90 -12.27 23.63
CA ASP A 496 70.38 -13.65 23.70
C ASP A 496 71.77 -13.71 24.29
N ALA A 497 72.73 -12.91 23.75
CA ALA A 497 74.08 -12.88 24.26
C ALA A 497 74.13 -12.45 25.73
N PHE A 498 73.36 -11.49 26.15
CA PHE A 498 73.29 -11.02 27.54
C PHE A 498 72.77 -12.15 28.47
N ASP A 499 71.64 -12.80 28.09
CA ASP A 499 71.09 -13.91 28.89
C ASP A 499 72.04 -15.10 28.92
N ALA A 500 72.70 -15.42 27.79
CA ALA A 500 73.72 -16.47 27.70
C ALA A 500 74.93 -16.21 28.61
N MET A 501 75.33 -14.94 28.82
CA MET A 501 76.43 -14.58 29.73
C MET A 501 76.02 -14.54 31.21
N THR A 502 74.82 -14.13 31.52
CA THR A 502 74.31 -13.96 32.86
C THR A 502 73.60 -15.20 33.43
N SER A 503 73.41 -16.23 32.61
CA SER A 503 72.89 -17.54 33.01
C SER A 503 74.07 -18.52 33.26
N ALA A 504 73.95 -19.37 34.29
CA ALA A 504 74.92 -20.42 34.56
C ALA A 504 74.88 -21.53 33.49
N ARG A 505 76.07 -21.92 32.95
CA ARG A 505 76.22 -23.01 31.98
C ARG A 505 77.14 -24.09 32.54
N ALA A 506 77.08 -25.33 32.04
CA ALA A 506 77.84 -26.47 32.57
C ALA A 506 79.37 -26.24 32.69
N TYR A 507 79.89 -25.36 31.84
CA TYR A 507 81.34 -25.12 31.75
C TYR A 507 81.73 -23.73 32.25
N ARG A 508 80.71 -22.85 32.60
CA ARG A 508 81.00 -21.48 32.98
C ARG A 508 79.95 -21.00 33.97
N PRO A 509 80.42 -20.46 35.16
CA PRO A 509 79.52 -19.75 36.02
C PRO A 509 78.90 -18.53 35.36
N ALA A 510 77.73 -18.12 35.82
CA ALA A 510 77.11 -16.86 35.40
C ALA A 510 78.06 -15.68 35.64
N LEU A 511 78.15 -14.79 34.68
CA LEU A 511 78.84 -13.51 34.87
C LEU A 511 77.90 -12.57 35.64
N ASP A 512 78.51 -11.68 36.43
CA ASP A 512 77.78 -10.56 37.00
C ASP A 512 77.25 -9.67 35.82
N SER A 513 76.09 -9.06 35.99
CA SER A 513 75.46 -8.22 34.95
C SER A 513 76.39 -7.10 34.50
N GLY A 514 77.18 -6.51 35.41
CA GLY A 514 78.16 -5.49 35.04
C GLY A 514 79.30 -6.01 34.18
N ASP A 515 79.76 -7.26 34.43
CA ASP A 515 80.76 -7.90 33.60
C ASP A 515 80.22 -8.26 32.20
N ALA A 516 79.01 -8.75 32.11
CA ALA A 516 78.34 -9.01 30.85
C ALA A 516 78.13 -7.74 29.99
N ILE A 517 77.75 -6.62 30.63
CA ILE A 517 77.65 -5.30 29.98
C ILE A 517 79.02 -4.83 29.47
N ARG A 518 80.08 -4.97 30.23
CA ARG A 518 81.43 -4.62 29.78
C ARG A 518 81.85 -5.44 28.55
N GLU A 519 81.52 -6.71 28.50
CA GLU A 519 81.84 -7.56 27.35
C GLU A 519 81.00 -7.15 26.12
N LEU A 520 79.71 -6.85 26.26
CA LEU A 520 78.88 -6.33 25.19
C LEU A 520 79.45 -5.04 24.62
N TRP A 521 79.85 -4.09 25.49
CA TRP A 521 80.49 -2.85 25.05
C TRP A 521 81.83 -3.07 24.34
N ARG A 522 82.64 -3.99 24.82
CA ARG A 522 83.93 -4.33 24.18
C ARG A 522 83.77 -4.81 22.73
N CYS A 523 82.64 -5.44 22.45
CA CYS A 523 82.31 -6.00 21.13
C CYS A 523 81.27 -5.14 20.38
N ALA A 524 80.87 -3.99 20.88
CA ALA A 524 79.94 -3.08 20.22
C ALA A 524 80.52 -2.55 18.90
N GLY A 525 79.72 -2.45 17.85
CA GLY A 525 80.10 -2.07 16.52
C GLY A 525 80.75 -3.17 15.67
N THR A 526 81.10 -4.33 16.29
CA THR A 526 81.63 -5.50 15.62
C THR A 526 80.71 -6.69 15.73
N GLN A 527 80.56 -7.27 16.89
CA GLN A 527 79.65 -8.37 17.14
C GLN A 527 78.23 -7.92 17.47
N PHE A 528 78.12 -6.84 18.26
CA PHE A 528 76.83 -6.32 18.72
C PHE A 528 76.57 -4.92 18.16
N ASP A 529 75.29 -4.61 17.97
CA ASP A 529 74.87 -3.26 17.59
C ASP A 529 75.01 -2.32 18.80
N ALA A 530 75.77 -1.23 18.64
CA ALA A 530 76.13 -0.31 19.70
C ALA A 530 74.91 0.42 20.29
N GLU A 531 73.91 0.79 19.42
CA GLU A 531 72.70 1.44 19.88
C GLU A 531 71.80 0.48 20.68
N VAL A 532 71.74 -0.77 20.29
CA VAL A 532 70.98 -1.82 21.00
C VAL A 532 71.65 -2.12 22.35
N VAL A 533 73.00 -2.16 22.45
CA VAL A 533 73.73 -2.33 23.69
C VAL A 533 73.50 -1.13 24.64
N GLN A 534 73.51 0.09 24.14
CA GLN A 534 73.15 1.28 24.93
C GLN A 534 71.75 1.19 25.51
N SER A 535 70.76 0.78 24.68
CA SER A 535 69.38 0.66 25.12
C SER A 535 69.16 -0.50 26.11
N LEU A 536 69.91 -1.59 26.01
CA LEU A 536 69.95 -2.62 27.06
C LEU A 536 70.39 -2.05 28.39
N VAL A 537 71.46 -1.27 28.43
CA VAL A 537 71.98 -0.66 29.66
C VAL A 537 70.94 0.28 30.27
N SER A 538 70.31 1.10 29.44
CA SER A 538 69.24 2.01 29.87
C SER A 538 68.05 1.25 30.42
N ALA A 539 67.58 0.17 29.76
CA ALA A 539 66.48 -0.64 30.19
C ALA A 539 66.73 -1.36 31.55
N LEU A 540 67.98 -1.87 31.73
CA LEU A 540 68.38 -2.51 32.99
C LEU A 540 68.50 -1.50 34.15
N ALA A 541 68.93 -0.27 33.88
CA ALA A 541 68.98 0.79 34.90
C ALA A 541 67.59 1.17 35.41
N VAL A 542 66.57 1.11 34.55
CA VAL A 542 65.17 1.36 34.92
C VAL A 542 64.58 0.20 35.74
N ALA A 543 64.96 -1.06 35.46
CA ALA A 543 64.46 -2.23 36.13
C ALA A 543 65.02 -2.45 37.52
N GLY A 544 66.17 -1.82 37.86
CA GLY A 544 66.89 -1.99 39.12
C GLY A 544 67.93 -3.13 39.13
N PRO A 545 68.96 -3.09 40.00
CA PRO A 545 70.03 -4.08 39.96
C PRO A 545 69.46 -5.47 40.36
N GLY A 546 69.68 -6.45 39.50
CA GLY A 546 69.30 -7.84 39.72
C GLY A 546 67.86 -8.25 39.39
N THR A 547 67.04 -7.33 38.92
CA THR A 547 65.69 -7.61 38.42
C THR A 547 65.63 -7.64 36.92
N LEU A 548 65.30 -8.79 36.32
CA LEU A 548 64.92 -8.84 34.89
C LEU A 548 63.54 -8.17 34.73
N PRO A 549 63.35 -7.41 33.64
CA PRO A 549 62.04 -6.83 33.36
C PRO A 549 60.95 -7.89 33.33
N ALA A 550 59.88 -7.71 34.10
CA ALA A 550 58.73 -8.63 34.10
C ALA A 550 58.07 -8.59 32.72
N LEU A 551 57.83 -9.76 32.13
CA LEU A 551 57.01 -9.86 30.92
C LEU A 551 55.57 -9.45 31.27
N PRO A 552 54.95 -8.53 30.57
CA PRO A 552 53.51 -8.34 30.65
C PRO A 552 52.81 -9.66 30.26
N ALA A 553 51.67 -9.94 30.92
CA ALA A 553 50.91 -11.16 30.66
C ALA A 553 50.60 -11.32 29.16
N LEU A 554 50.74 -12.53 28.63
CA LEU A 554 50.52 -12.85 27.20
C LEU A 554 49.09 -12.63 26.73
N ASP A 555 48.14 -12.45 27.66
CA ASP A 555 46.71 -12.28 27.42
C ASP A 555 46.36 -10.94 26.74
N GLN A 556 47.33 -10.02 26.61
CA GLN A 556 47.14 -8.67 26.06
C GLN A 556 47.73 -8.50 24.65
N VAL A 557 48.20 -9.60 24.04
CA VAL A 557 48.75 -9.53 22.68
C VAL A 557 47.62 -9.40 21.67
N THR A 558 47.45 -8.26 21.04
CA THR A 558 46.54 -8.01 19.95
C THR A 558 47.23 -8.41 18.62
N PHE A 559 46.87 -9.55 18.08
CA PHE A 559 47.33 -9.91 16.72
C PHE A 559 46.49 -9.18 15.68
N THR A 560 47.07 -8.34 14.87
CA THR A 560 46.46 -7.83 13.67
C THR A 560 46.30 -8.99 12.67
N ALA A 561 45.08 -9.40 12.40
CA ALA A 561 44.82 -10.41 11.39
C ALA A 561 45.41 -9.98 10.04
N PRO A 562 46.11 -10.88 9.32
CA PRO A 562 46.68 -10.54 8.00
C PRO A 562 45.51 -10.07 7.11
N ARG A 563 45.64 -8.88 6.47
CA ARG A 563 44.73 -8.40 5.41
C ARG A 563 44.49 -9.54 4.43
N ARG A 564 43.28 -10.10 4.39
CA ARG A 564 42.88 -11.00 3.32
C ARG A 564 43.08 -10.25 2.02
N LEU A 565 44.04 -10.69 1.21
CA LEU A 565 44.16 -10.27 -0.18
C LEU A 565 42.79 -10.41 -0.82
N SER A 566 42.20 -9.30 -1.25
CA SER A 566 41.01 -9.30 -2.05
C SER A 566 41.27 -10.13 -3.29
N LEU A 567 40.63 -11.28 -3.41
CA LEU A 567 40.51 -11.98 -4.67
C LEU A 567 39.74 -11.02 -5.61
N ALA A 568 40.51 -10.22 -6.36
CA ALA A 568 40.01 -9.50 -7.52
C ALA A 568 39.43 -10.55 -8.48
N GLY A 569 38.13 -10.50 -8.65
CA GLY A 569 37.41 -11.41 -9.50
C GLY A 569 37.93 -11.34 -10.92
N SER A 570 38.42 -12.46 -11.40
CA SER A 570 38.48 -12.76 -12.82
C SER A 570 37.04 -12.85 -13.34
N ARG A 571 36.58 -11.81 -14.05
CA ARG A 571 35.43 -11.93 -14.94
C ARG A 571 35.94 -12.61 -16.22
N GLY A 572 35.50 -13.82 -16.49
CA GLY A 572 35.30 -14.39 -17.79
C GLY A 572 33.82 -14.27 -18.17
#